data_ee2b615a4afba8b11503d142502bfed5
#
_entry.id   ee2b615a4afba8b11503d142502bfed5
#
_cell.length_a   1.000
_cell.length_b   1.000
_cell.length_c   1.000
_cell.angle_alpha   90.00
_cell.angle_beta   90.00
_cell.angle_gamma   90.00
#
_symmetry.space_group_name_H-M   'P 1'
#
loop_
_entity.id
_entity.type
_entity.pdbx_description
1 polymer ?
#
loop_
_entity_poly.entity_id
_entity_poly.type
_entity_poly.pdbx_seq_one_letter_code
_entity_poly.pdbx_strand_id
1 'polypeptide(L)'
;MMTPQPNEMVYAEHASDIISKGAALIAASRPFALITSLEIEGGAARNVGSLALVDEAGAMTGYLSNGCIDRDIQLHAQKSIHTKRKKVIRYGEGSRYADLKLPCGGALTVLIDPNPDTDAICAAAACFAKRQPVRLTFHSPNDSGEGLSRTFTYDPRHRLVLAGRGAIFRSMAQIGNATGYEVHLLSPDAADLAAVGHLSASPPLYLTTPNREYVFDILDAHSAFLTLFHDHDWEPHLLRSALTKPVRFIGSLGSHRTHDMRC
;
A
#
# COMPACT_ATOMS: atom_id res chain seq x y z
N MET A 1 29.09 -0.72 19.49
CA MET A 1 27.62 -0.91 19.58
C MET A 1 27.00 0.36 19.11
N MET A 2 26.55 0.44 17.85
CA MET A 2 25.85 1.62 17.36
C MET A 2 24.46 1.61 18.03
N THR A 3 24.20 2.63 18.84
CA THR A 3 22.84 2.93 19.33
C THR A 3 21.93 3.04 18.12
N PRO A 4 20.81 2.28 18.07
CA PRO A 4 19.87 2.47 16.98
C PRO A 4 19.44 3.92 16.95
N GLN A 5 19.50 4.56 15.80
CA GLN A 5 18.96 5.89 15.62
C GLN A 5 17.45 5.80 15.91
N PRO A 6 16.96 6.34 17.02
CA PRO A 6 15.54 6.26 17.32
C PRO A 6 14.89 7.27 16.40
N ASN A 7 14.36 6.90 15.24
CA ASN A 7 13.52 7.83 14.50
C ASN A 7 13.47 7.56 13.00
N GLU A 8 13.88 6.41 12.54
CA GLU A 8 13.69 6.07 11.14
C GLU A 8 12.19 5.86 10.89
N MET A 9 11.63 6.70 10.05
CA MET A 9 10.25 6.56 9.59
C MET A 9 10.26 6.13 8.12
N VAL A 10 9.71 4.94 7.86
CA VAL A 10 9.49 4.46 6.50
C VAL A 10 8.06 4.79 6.11
N TYR A 11 7.90 5.69 5.15
CA TYR A 11 6.59 6.08 4.62
C TYR A 11 6.02 4.97 3.74
N ALA A 12 5.32 4.03 4.36
CA ALA A 12 4.55 3.00 3.68
C ALA A 12 3.07 3.37 3.74
N GLU A 13 2.41 3.43 2.61
CA GLU A 13 0.98 3.78 2.56
C GLU A 13 0.09 2.56 2.55
N HIS A 14 0.58 1.47 2.00
CA HIS A 14 -0.23 0.29 1.76
C HIS A 14 -0.24 -0.66 2.97
N ALA A 15 -1.44 -1.12 3.34
CA ALA A 15 -1.61 -2.03 4.48
C ALA A 15 -0.80 -3.33 4.33
N SER A 16 -0.62 -3.84 3.11
CA SER A 16 0.19 -5.05 2.86
C SER A 16 1.63 -4.91 3.32
N ASP A 17 2.25 -3.73 3.20
CA ASP A 17 3.63 -3.51 3.61
C ASP A 17 3.76 -3.56 5.13
N ILE A 18 2.79 -2.94 5.81
CA ILE A 18 2.75 -2.86 7.28
C ILE A 18 2.47 -4.25 7.86
N ILE A 19 1.52 -4.98 7.29
CA ILE A 19 1.18 -6.34 7.70
C ILE A 19 2.34 -7.31 7.41
N SER A 20 2.99 -7.20 6.25
CA SER A 20 4.18 -8.01 5.92
C SER A 20 5.35 -7.73 6.87
N LYS A 21 5.56 -6.46 7.25
CA LYS A 21 6.55 -6.08 8.27
C LYS A 21 6.19 -6.69 9.63
N GLY A 22 4.91 -6.64 10.03
CA GLY A 22 4.41 -7.27 11.25
C GLY A 22 4.66 -8.77 11.27
N ALA A 23 4.31 -9.48 10.19
CA ALA A 23 4.56 -10.92 10.06
C ALA A 23 6.06 -11.27 10.15
N ALA A 24 6.93 -10.45 9.56
CA ALA A 24 8.39 -10.63 9.67
C ALA A 24 8.89 -10.42 11.12
N LEU A 25 8.34 -9.48 11.86
CA LEU A 25 8.68 -9.26 13.27
C LEU A 25 8.17 -10.42 14.15
N ILE A 26 6.97 -10.95 13.87
CA ILE A 26 6.44 -12.14 14.55
C ILE A 26 7.37 -13.33 14.33
N ALA A 27 7.77 -13.60 13.09
CA ALA A 27 8.69 -14.68 12.74
C ALA A 27 10.07 -14.54 13.44
N ALA A 28 10.51 -13.30 13.67
CA ALA A 28 11.74 -12.99 14.39
C ALA A 28 11.56 -12.91 15.93
N SER A 29 10.35 -13.17 16.45
CA SER A 29 9.98 -13.04 17.87
C SER A 29 10.29 -11.65 18.44
N ARG A 30 10.16 -10.60 17.61
CA ARG A 30 10.42 -9.21 17.99
C ARG A 30 9.12 -8.48 18.33
N PRO A 31 9.06 -7.82 19.49
CA PRO A 31 7.87 -7.08 19.90
C PRO A 31 7.65 -5.83 19.02
N PHE A 32 6.40 -5.52 18.79
CA PHE A 32 5.96 -4.31 18.09
C PHE A 32 4.57 -3.88 18.54
N ALA A 33 4.19 -2.67 18.21
CA ALA A 33 2.82 -2.19 18.34
C ALA A 33 2.22 -1.95 16.96
N LEU A 34 1.03 -2.47 16.71
CA LEU A 34 0.22 -2.15 15.54
C LEU A 34 -0.65 -0.95 15.86
N ILE A 35 -0.65 0.04 14.98
CA ILE A 35 -1.41 1.28 15.14
C ILE A 35 -2.47 1.34 14.04
N THR A 36 -3.70 1.71 14.44
CA THR A 36 -4.84 1.79 13.51
C THR A 36 -5.62 3.06 13.74
N SER A 37 -5.95 3.80 12.67
CA SER A 37 -6.90 4.91 12.75
C SER A 37 -8.31 4.38 12.87
N LEU A 38 -8.99 4.66 14.00
CA LEU A 38 -10.33 4.17 14.29
C LEU A 38 -11.42 5.13 13.81
N GLU A 39 -11.18 6.45 13.95
CA GLU A 39 -12.14 7.49 13.64
C GLU A 39 -11.40 8.73 13.14
N ILE A 40 -12.02 9.44 12.22
CA ILE A 40 -11.55 10.70 11.65
C ILE A 40 -12.73 11.65 11.58
N GLU A 41 -12.52 12.86 12.03
CA GLU A 41 -13.47 13.97 11.90
C GLU A 41 -12.79 15.11 11.16
N GLY A 42 -13.44 15.71 10.18
CA GLY A 42 -12.85 16.76 9.35
C GLY A 42 -11.77 16.24 8.38
N GLY A 43 -10.78 17.09 8.09
CA GLY A 43 -9.69 16.74 7.17
C GLY A 43 -8.64 15.85 7.81
N ALA A 44 -8.16 14.85 7.09
CA ALA A 44 -7.06 13.99 7.51
C ALA A 44 -6.17 13.60 6.32
N ALA A 45 -4.89 13.34 6.60
CA ALA A 45 -3.94 12.89 5.60
C ALA A 45 -4.19 11.46 5.11
N ARG A 46 -4.84 10.63 5.94
CA ARG A 46 -5.09 9.22 5.68
C ARG A 46 -6.55 8.88 5.98
N ASN A 47 -7.01 7.76 5.47
CA ASN A 47 -8.37 7.26 5.71
C ASN A 47 -8.50 6.52 7.04
N VAL A 48 -9.73 6.35 7.52
CA VAL A 48 -10.06 5.43 8.62
C VAL A 48 -9.61 4.02 8.26
N GLY A 49 -9.06 3.29 9.23
CA GLY A 49 -8.47 1.97 9.01
C GLY A 49 -7.02 2.00 8.54
N SER A 50 -6.41 3.18 8.33
CA SER A 50 -4.98 3.25 7.99
C SER A 50 -4.12 2.64 9.08
N LEU A 51 -3.08 1.91 8.66
CA LEU A 51 -2.18 1.19 9.55
C LEU A 51 -0.82 1.87 9.63
N ALA A 52 -0.19 1.72 10.78
CA ALA A 52 1.24 1.91 11.00
C ALA A 52 1.75 0.87 11.99
N LEU A 53 3.05 0.69 12.07
CA LEU A 53 3.69 -0.24 12.98
C LEU A 53 4.92 0.43 13.60
N VAL A 54 5.12 0.26 14.90
CA VAL A 54 6.33 0.69 15.61
C VAL A 54 6.98 -0.52 16.27
N ASP A 55 8.25 -0.75 16.03
CA ASP A 55 9.01 -1.84 16.68
C ASP A 55 9.59 -1.40 18.04
N GLU A 56 10.19 -2.33 18.75
CA GLU A 56 10.79 -2.08 20.07
C GLU A 56 11.92 -1.03 20.05
N ALA A 57 12.64 -0.90 18.93
CA ALA A 57 13.68 0.10 18.76
C ALA A 57 13.10 1.50 18.49
N GLY A 58 11.78 1.58 18.25
CA GLY A 58 11.07 2.81 17.93
C GLY A 58 11.05 3.13 16.43
N ALA A 59 11.53 2.26 15.56
CA ALA A 59 11.40 2.46 14.13
C ALA A 59 9.92 2.32 13.72
N MET A 60 9.42 3.30 12.97
CA MET A 60 8.03 3.34 12.51
C MET A 60 7.95 3.01 11.01
N THR A 61 7.05 2.09 10.67
CA THR A 61 6.66 1.78 9.29
C THR A 61 5.22 2.20 9.09
N GLY A 62 4.94 2.99 8.08
CA GLY A 62 3.65 3.64 7.86
C GLY A 62 3.55 4.98 8.60
N TYR A 63 2.46 5.70 8.35
CA TYR A 63 2.15 6.98 8.98
C TYR A 63 0.63 7.20 9.02
N LEU A 64 0.16 8.09 9.89
CA LEU A 64 -1.27 8.41 10.03
C LEU A 64 -1.58 9.89 9.76
N SER A 65 -0.61 10.78 9.94
CA SER A 65 -0.82 12.23 9.91
C SER A 65 0.11 13.02 8.98
N ASN A 66 0.97 12.34 8.24
CA ASN A 66 2.02 12.97 7.42
C ASN A 66 2.94 13.91 8.23
N GLY A 67 3.31 13.48 9.45
CA GLY A 67 4.31 14.12 10.30
C GLY A 67 3.77 14.92 11.48
N CYS A 68 2.50 15.36 11.48
CA CYS A 68 1.98 16.26 12.54
C CYS A 68 1.99 15.60 13.92
N ILE A 69 1.55 14.35 14.02
CA ILE A 69 1.43 13.61 15.28
C ILE A 69 2.14 12.25 15.25
N ASP A 70 2.72 11.86 14.10
CA ASP A 70 3.32 10.53 13.95
C ASP A 70 4.44 10.31 14.97
N ARG A 71 5.19 11.36 15.32
CA ARG A 71 6.23 11.27 16.36
C ARG A 71 5.67 10.98 17.74
N ASP A 72 4.57 11.61 18.11
CA ASP A 72 3.90 11.39 19.40
C ASP A 72 3.30 9.97 19.45
N ILE A 73 2.67 9.53 18.35
CA ILE A 73 2.19 8.15 18.19
C ILE A 73 3.34 7.15 18.40
N GLN A 74 4.51 7.39 17.80
CA GLN A 74 5.71 6.56 17.92
C GLN A 74 6.16 6.43 19.39
N LEU A 75 6.21 7.54 20.14
CA LEU A 75 6.56 7.54 21.56
C LEU A 75 5.55 6.78 22.41
N HIS A 76 4.25 6.96 22.13
CA HIS A 76 3.19 6.22 22.82
C HIS A 76 3.23 4.73 22.49
N ALA A 77 3.54 4.36 21.24
CA ALA A 77 3.68 2.96 20.83
C ALA A 77 4.84 2.27 21.57
N GLN A 78 6.01 2.91 21.66
CA GLN A 78 7.14 2.39 22.44
C GLN A 78 6.75 2.16 23.91
N LYS A 79 6.06 3.14 24.54
CA LYS A 79 5.57 3.00 25.90
C LYS A 79 4.56 1.86 26.04
N SER A 80 3.68 1.67 25.06
CA SER A 80 2.69 0.59 25.04
C SER A 80 3.37 -0.78 24.92
N ILE A 81 4.42 -0.92 24.10
CA ILE A 81 5.22 -2.15 24.01
C ILE A 81 5.80 -2.53 25.37
N HIS A 82 6.43 -1.58 26.09
CA HIS A 82 7.00 -1.83 27.41
C HIS A 82 5.96 -2.19 28.47
N THR A 83 4.80 -1.51 28.46
CA THR A 83 3.74 -1.72 29.45
C THR A 83 2.78 -2.85 29.08
N LYS A 84 2.86 -3.35 27.86
CA LYS A 84 1.93 -4.36 27.27
C LYS A 84 0.45 -3.96 27.37
N ARG A 85 0.18 -2.65 27.35
CA ARG A 85 -1.18 -2.11 27.45
C ARG A 85 -1.61 -1.45 26.16
N LYS A 86 -2.77 -1.86 25.65
CA LYS A 86 -3.46 -1.16 24.56
C LYS A 86 -3.80 0.27 25.00
N LYS A 87 -3.76 1.19 24.05
CA LYS A 87 -4.10 2.60 24.29
C LYS A 87 -4.91 3.15 23.13
N VAL A 88 -5.93 3.93 23.45
CA VAL A 88 -6.64 4.76 22.47
C VAL A 88 -6.30 6.20 22.74
N ILE A 89 -5.93 6.93 21.71
CA ILE A 89 -5.57 8.35 21.79
C ILE A 89 -6.39 9.11 20.76
N ARG A 90 -6.97 10.23 21.19
CA ARG A 90 -7.62 11.19 20.30
C ARG A 90 -6.74 12.44 20.17
N TYR A 91 -6.49 12.85 18.95
CA TYR A 91 -5.78 14.08 18.58
C TYR A 91 -6.75 15.08 17.93
N GLY A 92 -6.48 16.36 18.06
CA GLY A 92 -7.33 17.42 17.51
C GLY A 92 -8.48 17.79 18.44
N GLU A 93 -9.63 18.14 17.89
CA GLU A 93 -10.79 18.58 18.67
C GLU A 93 -11.26 17.49 19.63
N GLY A 94 -11.53 17.88 20.91
CA GLY A 94 -11.90 16.93 21.97
C GLY A 94 -10.74 16.10 22.54
N SER A 95 -9.48 16.40 22.14
CA SER A 95 -8.29 15.78 22.71
C SER A 95 -8.03 16.27 24.14
N ARG A 96 -7.50 15.37 24.99
CA ARG A 96 -6.95 15.75 26.31
C ARG A 96 -5.60 16.47 26.19
N TYR A 97 -4.99 16.46 25.01
CA TYR A 97 -3.69 17.08 24.72
C TYR A 97 -3.93 18.41 24.00
N ALA A 98 -4.04 19.51 24.76
CA ALA A 98 -4.34 20.84 24.25
C ALA A 98 -3.29 21.36 23.25
N ASP A 99 -2.05 20.87 23.36
CA ASP A 99 -0.91 21.34 22.58
C ASP A 99 -0.73 20.64 21.22
N LEU A 100 -1.45 19.51 20.99
CA LEU A 100 -1.38 18.75 19.75
C LEU A 100 -2.63 18.98 18.88
N LYS A 101 -2.79 20.25 18.46
CA LYS A 101 -3.82 20.60 17.48
C LYS A 101 -3.40 20.13 16.10
N LEU A 102 -4.31 19.45 15.40
CA LEU A 102 -4.09 19.14 13.99
C LEU A 102 -4.26 20.43 13.17
N PRO A 103 -3.26 20.86 12.37
CA PRO A 103 -3.33 22.09 11.58
C PRO A 103 -4.52 22.14 10.63
N CYS A 104 -5.04 20.99 10.20
CA CYS A 104 -6.21 20.84 9.34
C CYS A 104 -7.55 21.05 10.07
N GLY A 105 -7.54 21.29 11.40
CA GLY A 105 -8.76 21.43 12.20
C GLY A 105 -9.56 20.14 12.38
N GLY A 106 -9.03 18.99 11.95
CA GLY A 106 -9.68 17.69 12.11
C GLY A 106 -9.39 17.03 13.46
N ALA A 107 -10.00 15.89 13.69
CA ALA A 107 -9.68 15.01 14.81
C ALA A 107 -9.42 13.58 14.32
N LEU A 108 -8.47 12.90 14.98
CA LEU A 108 -8.05 11.54 14.68
C LEU A 108 -8.00 10.73 15.95
N THR A 109 -8.73 9.60 15.98
CA THR A 109 -8.67 8.62 17.06
C THR A 109 -7.87 7.41 16.59
N VAL A 110 -6.80 7.08 17.31
CA VAL A 110 -5.92 5.95 17.00
C VAL A 110 -5.94 4.91 18.11
N LEU A 111 -5.90 3.64 17.72
CA LEU A 111 -5.61 2.51 18.59
C LEU A 111 -4.12 2.16 18.46
N ILE A 112 -3.46 1.99 19.59
CA ILE A 112 -2.10 1.46 19.70
C ILE A 112 -2.21 0.10 20.41
N ASP A 113 -1.93 -0.98 19.68
CA ASP A 113 -2.02 -2.35 20.17
C ASP A 113 -0.62 -3.00 20.22
N PRO A 114 -0.01 -3.17 21.40
CA PRO A 114 1.29 -3.81 21.56
C PRO A 114 1.21 -5.35 21.54
N ASN A 115 0.01 -5.92 21.55
CA ASN A 115 -0.23 -7.36 21.52
C ASN A 115 -1.31 -7.67 20.46
N PRO A 116 -1.07 -7.33 19.18
CA PRO A 116 -2.04 -7.61 18.14
C PRO A 116 -2.20 -9.12 17.95
N ASP A 117 -3.32 -9.54 17.36
CA ASP A 117 -3.55 -10.92 17.00
C ASP A 117 -2.52 -11.39 15.96
N THR A 118 -1.53 -12.15 16.40
CA THR A 118 -0.41 -12.61 15.57
C THR A 118 -0.88 -13.59 14.49
N ASP A 119 -1.87 -14.42 14.77
CA ASP A 119 -2.39 -15.39 13.80
C ASP A 119 -3.15 -14.66 12.71
N ALA A 120 -3.96 -13.66 13.06
CA ALA A 120 -4.64 -12.82 12.09
C ALA A 120 -3.66 -12.05 11.20
N ILE A 121 -2.55 -11.52 11.74
CA ILE A 121 -1.51 -10.83 10.96
C ILE A 121 -0.83 -11.78 10.00
N CYS A 122 -0.42 -12.98 10.45
CA CYS A 122 0.23 -13.98 9.61
C CYS A 122 -0.72 -14.48 8.50
N ALA A 123 -1.98 -14.74 8.82
CA ALA A 123 -3.01 -15.11 7.85
C ALA A 123 -3.23 -13.98 6.82
N ALA A 124 -3.29 -12.73 7.26
CA ALA A 124 -3.43 -11.58 6.38
C ALA A 124 -2.23 -11.43 5.43
N ALA A 125 -1.01 -11.59 5.93
CA ALA A 125 0.19 -11.58 5.09
C ALA A 125 0.18 -12.69 4.03
N ALA A 126 -0.28 -13.90 4.39
CA ALA A 126 -0.43 -15.01 3.45
C ALA A 126 -1.53 -14.74 2.40
N CYS A 127 -2.63 -14.08 2.76
CA CYS A 127 -3.66 -13.66 1.81
C CYS A 127 -3.13 -12.60 0.84
N PHE A 128 -2.40 -11.58 1.32
CA PHE A 128 -1.78 -10.58 0.45
C PHE A 128 -0.77 -11.18 -0.52
N ALA A 129 0.02 -12.17 -0.07
CA ALA A 129 0.93 -12.91 -0.96
C ALA A 129 0.18 -13.65 -2.08
N LYS A 130 -1.05 -14.07 -1.83
CA LYS A 130 -1.97 -14.68 -2.82
C LYS A 130 -2.85 -13.64 -3.54
N ARG A 131 -2.59 -12.38 -3.34
CA ARG A 131 -3.36 -11.28 -3.96
C ARG A 131 -4.85 -11.30 -3.59
N GLN A 132 -5.16 -11.69 -2.36
CA GLN A 132 -6.53 -11.72 -1.84
C GLN A 132 -6.76 -10.58 -0.85
N PRO A 133 -7.95 -9.96 -0.86
CA PRO A 133 -8.33 -8.99 0.16
C PRO A 133 -8.47 -9.66 1.52
N VAL A 134 -8.22 -8.89 2.58
CA VAL A 134 -8.33 -9.36 3.96
C VAL A 134 -9.23 -8.46 4.78
N ARG A 135 -9.86 -9.03 5.81
CA ARG A 135 -10.62 -8.29 6.82
C ARG A 135 -9.92 -8.44 8.15
N LEU A 136 -9.60 -7.33 8.79
CA LEU A 136 -9.02 -7.30 10.13
C LEU A 136 -9.96 -6.58 11.08
N THR A 137 -10.15 -7.15 12.27
CA THR A 137 -10.94 -6.57 13.33
C THR A 137 -10.04 -6.09 14.45
N PHE A 138 -10.26 -4.86 14.87
CA PHE A 138 -9.49 -4.19 15.91
C PHE A 138 -10.40 -3.98 17.12
N HIS A 139 -9.91 -4.37 18.28
CA HIS A 139 -10.64 -4.26 19.54
C HIS A 139 -9.98 -3.20 20.42
N SER A 140 -10.65 -2.08 20.61
CA SER A 140 -10.20 -1.03 21.52
C SER A 140 -10.67 -1.29 22.95
N PRO A 141 -9.85 -1.01 23.97
CA PRO A 141 -10.31 -0.98 25.34
C PRO A 141 -11.34 0.14 25.50
N ASN A 142 -12.39 -0.10 26.28
CA ASN A 142 -13.34 0.92 26.68
C ASN A 142 -13.34 1.06 28.20
N ASP A 143 -13.43 2.30 28.70
CA ASP A 143 -13.48 2.60 30.13
C ASP A 143 -14.71 1.97 30.81
N SER A 144 -15.76 1.60 30.05
CA SER A 144 -16.98 0.98 30.48
C SER A 144 -17.02 -0.55 30.39
N GLY A 145 -15.95 -1.22 29.96
CA GLY A 145 -15.83 -2.68 29.86
C GLY A 145 -16.39 -3.33 28.60
N GLU A 146 -17.17 -2.62 27.78
CA GLU A 146 -17.57 -3.06 26.44
C GLU A 146 -16.62 -2.45 25.39
N GLY A 147 -15.62 -3.21 24.97
CA GLY A 147 -14.64 -2.76 23.96
C GLY A 147 -15.31 -2.47 22.61
N LEU A 148 -14.99 -1.34 22.00
CA LEU A 148 -15.42 -1.01 20.65
C LEU A 148 -14.64 -1.87 19.64
N SER A 149 -15.36 -2.62 18.79
CA SER A 149 -14.77 -3.37 17.68
C SER A 149 -14.97 -2.63 16.37
N ARG A 150 -13.91 -2.53 15.58
CA ARG A 150 -13.94 -1.97 14.21
C ARG A 150 -13.32 -2.98 13.25
N THR A 151 -14.01 -3.24 12.15
CA THR A 151 -13.52 -4.14 11.09
C THR A 151 -13.27 -3.34 9.82
N PHE A 152 -12.07 -3.50 9.25
CA PHE A 152 -11.69 -2.87 8.00
C PHE A 152 -11.33 -3.94 6.97
N THR A 153 -11.60 -3.65 5.70
CA THR A 153 -11.19 -4.48 4.57
C THR A 153 -10.00 -3.82 3.89
N TYR A 154 -8.98 -4.62 3.60
CA TYR A 154 -7.75 -4.20 2.95
C TYR A 154 -7.57 -5.00 1.67
N ASP A 155 -7.43 -4.31 0.56
CA ASP A 155 -7.12 -4.91 -0.73
C ASP A 155 -5.61 -5.17 -0.84
N PRO A 156 -5.15 -6.12 -1.67
CA PRO A 156 -3.75 -6.23 -2.02
C PRO A 156 -3.29 -4.99 -2.78
N ARG A 157 -1.98 -4.73 -2.81
CA ARG A 157 -1.41 -3.58 -3.54
C ARG A 157 -1.89 -3.59 -4.99
N HIS A 158 -2.37 -2.46 -5.47
CA HIS A 158 -2.79 -2.35 -6.86
C HIS A 158 -1.60 -2.49 -7.81
N ARG A 159 -1.78 -3.27 -8.87
CA ARG A 159 -0.81 -3.43 -9.95
C ARG A 159 -1.07 -2.46 -11.08
N LEU A 160 0.02 -1.92 -11.61
CA LEU A 160 0.03 -1.16 -12.84
C LEU A 160 0.92 -1.90 -13.85
N VAL A 161 0.29 -2.57 -14.80
CA VAL A 161 0.97 -3.32 -15.85
C VAL A 161 1.02 -2.47 -17.10
N LEU A 162 2.22 -2.06 -17.51
CA LEU A 162 2.46 -1.16 -18.63
C LEU A 162 3.07 -1.94 -19.79
N ALA A 163 2.41 -1.92 -20.93
CA ALA A 163 2.94 -2.43 -22.19
C ALA A 163 3.15 -1.25 -23.16
N GLY A 164 4.39 -0.96 -23.54
CA GLY A 164 4.63 0.22 -24.38
C GLY A 164 6.10 0.52 -24.64
N ARG A 165 6.36 1.70 -25.18
CA ARG A 165 7.69 2.21 -25.44
C ARG A 165 7.74 3.74 -25.44
N GLY A 166 8.95 4.30 -25.28
CA GLY A 166 9.23 5.73 -25.37
C GLY A 166 8.90 6.53 -24.12
N ALA A 167 8.83 7.84 -24.28
CA ALA A 167 8.78 8.77 -23.15
C ALA A 167 7.55 8.57 -22.23
N ILE A 168 6.37 8.33 -22.80
CA ILE A 168 5.14 8.15 -22.02
C ILE A 168 5.23 6.87 -21.17
N PHE A 169 5.72 5.77 -21.76
CA PHE A 169 5.94 4.51 -21.05
C PHE A 169 6.88 4.70 -19.85
N ARG A 170 8.03 5.37 -20.05
CA ARG A 170 9.00 5.66 -18.98
C ARG A 170 8.40 6.53 -17.90
N SER A 171 7.69 7.61 -18.27
CA SER A 171 7.06 8.52 -17.30
C SER A 171 5.95 7.82 -16.49
N MET A 172 5.13 6.99 -17.14
CA MET A 172 4.09 6.23 -16.44
C MET A 172 4.69 5.21 -15.47
N ALA A 173 5.80 4.56 -15.80
CA ALA A 173 6.52 3.66 -14.90
C ALA A 173 7.00 4.42 -13.64
N GLN A 174 7.59 5.60 -13.83
CA GLN A 174 8.06 6.45 -12.72
C GLN A 174 6.91 6.94 -11.84
N ILE A 175 5.84 7.45 -12.45
CA ILE A 175 4.65 7.92 -11.72
C ILE A 175 4.00 6.75 -10.96
N GLY A 176 3.79 5.61 -11.61
CA GLY A 176 3.21 4.44 -10.98
C GLY A 176 4.01 3.98 -9.75
N ASN A 177 5.33 3.93 -9.87
CA ASN A 177 6.19 3.59 -8.73
C ASN A 177 6.13 4.66 -7.63
N ALA A 178 6.19 5.95 -7.98
CA ALA A 178 6.14 7.06 -7.02
C ALA A 178 4.78 7.15 -6.28
N THR A 179 3.70 6.70 -6.91
CA THR A 179 2.35 6.65 -6.33
C THR A 179 2.03 5.32 -5.63
N GLY A 180 3.03 4.44 -5.45
CA GLY A 180 2.91 3.24 -4.65
C GLY A 180 2.26 2.04 -5.34
N TYR A 181 2.09 2.06 -6.65
CA TYR A 181 1.65 0.88 -7.40
C TYR A 181 2.75 -0.19 -7.48
N GLU A 182 2.35 -1.45 -7.56
CA GLU A 182 3.20 -2.56 -7.97
C GLU A 182 3.32 -2.53 -9.48
N VAL A 183 4.41 -1.93 -10.00
CA VAL A 183 4.60 -1.71 -11.45
C VAL A 183 5.16 -2.95 -12.11
N HIS A 184 4.63 -3.34 -13.27
CA HIS A 184 5.15 -4.39 -14.14
C HIS A 184 5.31 -3.85 -15.55
N LEU A 185 6.44 -4.13 -16.21
CA LEU A 185 6.85 -3.51 -17.46
C LEU A 185 7.00 -4.54 -18.57
N LEU A 186 6.39 -4.22 -19.73
CA LEU A 186 6.49 -4.98 -20.95
C LEU A 186 6.87 -4.02 -22.09
N SER A 187 7.96 -4.27 -22.79
CA SER A 187 8.39 -3.41 -23.91
C SER A 187 9.15 -4.19 -24.98
N PRO A 188 8.96 -3.84 -26.26
CA PRO A 188 9.83 -4.31 -27.34
C PRO A 188 11.14 -3.51 -27.45
N ASP A 189 11.31 -2.48 -26.63
CA ASP A 189 12.48 -1.61 -26.64
C ASP A 189 13.40 -1.91 -25.45
N ALA A 190 14.57 -2.47 -25.74
CA ALA A 190 15.56 -2.80 -24.72
C ALA A 190 16.10 -1.56 -23.99
N ALA A 191 16.18 -0.39 -24.68
CA ALA A 191 16.67 0.84 -24.05
C ALA A 191 15.64 1.39 -23.05
N ASP A 192 14.34 1.25 -23.32
CA ASP A 192 13.29 1.60 -22.37
C ASP A 192 13.35 0.70 -21.14
N LEU A 193 13.48 -0.60 -21.33
CA LEU A 193 13.59 -1.54 -20.19
C LEU A 193 14.88 -1.32 -19.39
N ALA A 194 15.99 -0.96 -20.04
CA ALA A 194 17.22 -0.60 -19.33
C ALA A 194 17.05 0.67 -18.48
N ALA A 195 16.28 1.65 -18.98
CA ALA A 195 16.07 2.92 -18.28
C ALA A 195 15.16 2.81 -17.04
N VAL A 196 14.07 2.06 -17.14
CA VAL A 196 13.04 2.01 -16.05
C VAL A 196 12.76 0.60 -15.50
N GLY A 197 13.46 -0.41 -16.00
CA GLY A 197 13.24 -1.80 -15.58
C GLY A 197 13.45 -2.05 -14.08
N HIS A 198 14.30 -1.26 -13.44
CA HIS A 198 14.55 -1.30 -11.99
C HIS A 198 13.31 -0.93 -11.15
N LEU A 199 12.30 -0.29 -11.75
CA LEU A 199 11.02 0.05 -11.11
C LEU A 199 10.01 -1.11 -11.16
N SER A 200 10.29 -2.15 -11.95
CA SER A 200 9.39 -3.29 -12.11
C SER A 200 9.48 -4.24 -10.91
N ALA A 201 8.33 -4.63 -10.37
CA ALA A 201 8.22 -5.56 -9.24
C ALA A 201 8.64 -7.00 -9.61
N SER A 202 8.64 -7.34 -10.90
CA SER A 202 9.16 -8.60 -11.46
C SER A 202 10.12 -8.28 -12.62
N PRO A 203 10.94 -9.23 -13.06
CA PRO A 203 11.76 -9.01 -14.25
C PRO A 203 10.93 -8.48 -15.41
N PRO A 204 11.32 -7.35 -16.03
CA PRO A 204 10.58 -6.78 -17.15
C PRO A 204 10.48 -7.78 -18.31
N LEU A 205 9.34 -7.81 -18.98
CA LEU A 205 9.14 -8.68 -20.14
C LEU A 205 9.56 -7.98 -21.43
N TYR A 206 10.55 -8.54 -22.11
CA TYR A 206 10.90 -8.12 -23.43
C TYR A 206 9.95 -8.73 -24.47
N LEU A 207 9.24 -7.86 -25.21
CA LEU A 207 8.29 -8.27 -26.24
C LEU A 207 9.04 -8.50 -27.56
N THR A 208 9.07 -9.73 -28.05
CA THR A 208 9.87 -10.12 -29.24
C THR A 208 9.10 -10.07 -30.53
N THR A 209 7.79 -10.29 -30.48
CA THR A 209 6.96 -10.44 -31.70
C THR A 209 5.57 -9.86 -31.46
N PRO A 210 5.07 -8.96 -32.34
CA PRO A 210 3.77 -8.33 -32.18
C PRO A 210 2.61 -9.32 -32.12
N ASN A 211 2.63 -10.33 -32.97
CA ASN A 211 1.51 -11.28 -33.17
C ASN A 211 1.55 -12.48 -32.21
N ARG A 212 2.35 -12.43 -31.15
CA ARG A 212 2.40 -13.50 -30.16
C ARG A 212 1.35 -13.27 -29.07
N GLU A 213 0.65 -14.32 -28.72
CA GLU A 213 -0.16 -14.32 -27.49
C GLU A 213 0.75 -14.34 -26.28
N TYR A 214 0.57 -13.35 -25.39
CA TYR A 214 1.27 -13.26 -24.12
C TYR A 214 0.35 -13.72 -23.00
N VAL A 215 0.83 -14.59 -22.15
CA VAL A 215 0.09 -15.03 -20.96
C VAL A 215 0.32 -14.02 -19.83
N PHE A 216 -0.74 -13.42 -19.36
CA PHE A 216 -0.69 -12.43 -18.28
C PHE A 216 -1.19 -13.02 -16.96
N ASP A 217 -0.41 -13.92 -16.37
CA ASP A 217 -0.74 -14.49 -15.05
C ASP A 217 -0.62 -13.46 -13.91
N ILE A 218 0.01 -12.31 -14.20
CA ILE A 218 0.12 -11.20 -13.27
C ILE A 218 -1.15 -10.35 -13.19
N LEU A 219 -2.11 -10.48 -14.13
CA LEU A 219 -3.33 -9.69 -14.17
C LEU A 219 -4.42 -10.32 -13.29
N ASP A 220 -4.97 -9.52 -12.39
CA ASP A 220 -6.06 -9.89 -11.49
C ASP A 220 -7.05 -8.72 -11.28
N ALA A 221 -8.04 -8.92 -10.40
CA ALA A 221 -9.07 -7.91 -10.10
C ALA A 221 -8.53 -6.62 -9.46
N HIS A 222 -7.25 -6.60 -9.03
CA HIS A 222 -6.58 -5.44 -8.46
C HIS A 222 -5.51 -4.85 -9.42
N SER A 223 -5.59 -5.19 -10.70
CA SER A 223 -4.64 -4.77 -11.73
C SER A 223 -5.27 -3.77 -12.69
N ALA A 224 -4.48 -2.77 -13.10
CA ALA A 224 -4.71 -1.92 -14.25
C ALA A 224 -3.72 -2.30 -15.35
N PHE A 225 -4.20 -2.50 -16.58
CA PHE A 225 -3.38 -2.77 -17.75
C PHE A 225 -3.44 -1.62 -18.72
N LEU A 226 -2.27 -1.07 -19.12
CA LEU A 226 -2.19 0.06 -20.05
C LEU A 226 -1.31 -0.30 -21.25
N THR A 227 -1.81 -0.07 -22.47
CA THR A 227 -1.00 -0.06 -23.67
C THR A 227 -0.61 1.36 -24.04
N LEU A 228 0.69 1.60 -24.20
CA LEU A 228 1.30 2.90 -24.40
C LEU A 228 2.17 2.87 -25.67
N PHE A 229 1.56 2.43 -26.79
CA PHE A 229 2.20 2.37 -28.10
C PHE A 229 1.70 3.50 -29.00
N HIS A 230 2.53 3.93 -29.94
CA HIS A 230 2.14 4.82 -31.02
C HIS A 230 1.79 4.06 -32.31
N ASP A 231 2.21 2.81 -32.41
CA ASP A 231 1.88 1.90 -33.49
C ASP A 231 0.84 0.86 -33.05
N HIS A 232 0.12 0.31 -34.02
CA HIS A 232 -0.99 -0.59 -33.78
C HIS A 232 -0.61 -2.07 -33.81
N ASP A 233 0.65 -2.40 -34.07
CA ASP A 233 1.05 -3.80 -34.31
C ASP A 233 1.02 -4.63 -33.02
N TRP A 234 1.36 -4.02 -31.87
CA TRP A 234 1.46 -4.70 -30.58
C TRP A 234 0.12 -4.81 -29.83
N GLU A 235 -0.74 -3.82 -30.00
CA GLU A 235 -1.91 -3.64 -29.13
C GLU A 235 -2.97 -4.74 -29.25
N PRO A 236 -3.36 -5.22 -30.46
CA PRO A 236 -4.50 -6.15 -30.57
C PRO A 236 -4.33 -7.44 -29.79
N HIS A 237 -3.14 -8.03 -29.80
CA HIS A 237 -2.85 -9.29 -29.10
C HIS A 237 -2.74 -9.07 -27.59
N LEU A 238 -2.08 -7.97 -27.18
CA LEU A 238 -1.95 -7.61 -25.76
C LEU A 238 -3.31 -7.29 -25.13
N LEU A 239 -4.14 -6.49 -25.80
CA LEU A 239 -5.49 -6.17 -25.32
C LEU A 239 -6.39 -7.40 -25.27
N ARG A 240 -6.37 -8.25 -26.31
CA ARG A 240 -7.13 -9.49 -26.32
C ARG A 240 -6.75 -10.40 -25.15
N SER A 241 -5.46 -10.57 -24.89
CA SER A 241 -4.97 -11.35 -23.76
C SER A 241 -5.38 -10.75 -22.42
N ALA A 242 -5.34 -9.42 -22.26
CA ALA A 242 -5.76 -8.76 -21.04
C ALA A 242 -7.28 -8.88 -20.81
N LEU A 243 -8.09 -8.80 -21.86
CA LEU A 243 -9.55 -8.91 -21.80
C LEU A 243 -10.06 -10.32 -21.35
N THR A 244 -9.20 -11.34 -21.42
CA THR A 244 -9.54 -12.67 -20.89
C THR A 244 -9.37 -12.78 -19.37
N LYS A 245 -8.77 -11.79 -18.72
CA LYS A 245 -8.47 -11.79 -17.28
C LYS A 245 -9.44 -10.88 -16.52
N PRO A 246 -9.65 -11.11 -15.22
CA PRO A 246 -10.52 -10.29 -14.37
C PRO A 246 -9.84 -8.97 -14.00
N VAL A 247 -9.45 -8.16 -14.98
CA VAL A 247 -8.71 -6.92 -14.77
C VAL A 247 -9.66 -5.80 -14.35
N ARG A 248 -9.26 -5.00 -13.39
CA ARG A 248 -10.07 -3.87 -12.92
C ARG A 248 -10.19 -2.74 -13.95
N PHE A 249 -9.13 -2.49 -14.68
CA PHE A 249 -9.07 -1.42 -15.68
C PHE A 249 -8.16 -1.81 -16.84
N ILE A 250 -8.62 -1.55 -18.05
CA ILE A 250 -7.81 -1.66 -19.28
C ILE A 250 -7.88 -0.32 -20.00
N GLY A 251 -6.71 0.25 -20.29
CA GLY A 251 -6.56 1.49 -21.03
C GLY A 251 -5.62 1.36 -22.21
N SER A 252 -5.85 2.13 -23.24
CA SER A 252 -4.99 2.18 -24.40
C SER A 252 -4.80 3.62 -24.86
N LEU A 253 -3.56 4.04 -25.04
CA LEU A 253 -3.23 5.36 -25.54
C LEU A 253 -3.60 5.43 -27.03
N GLY A 254 -4.30 6.47 -27.44
CA GLY A 254 -4.63 6.69 -28.85
C GLY A 254 -5.55 7.87 -29.10
N SER A 255 -5.65 8.27 -30.36
CA SER A 255 -6.64 9.25 -30.82
C SER A 255 -8.03 8.62 -30.90
N HIS A 256 -9.10 9.44 -31.04
CA HIS A 256 -10.45 8.94 -31.32
C HIS A 256 -10.48 8.01 -32.53
N ARG A 257 -9.79 8.36 -33.61
CA ARG A 257 -9.68 7.52 -34.80
C ARG A 257 -9.05 6.15 -34.51
N THR A 258 -8.05 6.12 -33.63
CA THR A 258 -7.41 4.87 -33.20
C THR A 258 -8.37 4.04 -32.35
N HIS A 259 -9.18 4.69 -31.51
CA HIS A 259 -10.19 4.01 -30.72
C HIS A 259 -11.25 3.34 -31.59
N ASP A 260 -11.78 4.07 -32.60
CA ASP A 260 -12.78 3.55 -33.54
C ASP A 260 -12.28 2.34 -34.36
N MET A 261 -10.96 2.25 -34.58
CA MET A 261 -10.35 1.08 -35.26
C MET A 261 -10.17 -0.15 -34.34
N ARG A 262 -10.29 0.04 -33.01
CA ARG A 262 -10.16 -1.04 -32.02
C ARG A 262 -11.50 -1.70 -31.66
N CYS A 263 -12.61 -1.00 -31.92
CA CYS A 263 -13.98 -1.48 -31.72
C CYS A 263 -14.47 -2.25 -32.94
#